data_2deb5d496bc300d6e2be90fbd7d3f55f
#
_entry.id   2deb5d496bc300d6e2be90fbd7d3f55f
#
_cell.length_a   1.000
_cell.length_b   1.000
_cell.length_c   1.000
_cell.angle_alpha   90.00
_cell.angle_beta   90.00
_cell.angle_gamma   90.00
#
_symmetry.space_group_name_H-M   'P 1'
#
loop_
_entity.id
_entity.type
_entity.pdbx_description
1 polymer ?
#
loop_
_entity_poly.entity_id
_entity_poly.type
_entity_poly.pdbx_seq_one_letter_code
_entity_poly.pdbx_strand_id
1 'polypeptide(L)'
;MQVSSAECMREREDLFSAAEYALGVAERLSPEYAEAFIEDSYANSYALEQGRLNGSSYVREKGIRIRIIKGKRLYTFSSNDLSEAAIKRLLSRPANFKGVNTEMSEERIAKDDFKCSEKGSIDGLDMLKELLIMDKALSRQKYVKFRNIYGGAGRTIDYFINSEGSHIRQEVPGTTVFASIIVGNGKETRQRMLNYGTVGGIAEFEKLGLAEQFTAEAKKSLNVIEKGVSLPKEELAGIREVIISPEICGIAAHESVGHPNEADRLFGREAAQAGTSYLTKDTLGMAIGSREVTLVDKPDIKGANGFMLYDEEGVKGKEKIIIKNGRQNELLANREYAKVLGRKSNGSARSDSFSNEPLVRMSNTYLEPGRYSLDDLEAEVKNGVRMESFTEWNIDDTRSFSRYQANEAYIIKNGSADRPVKNFILESKTLDFWKAVRMRTKDFRLYAGSCGKGEPMQGVNVTMGGPYALLKFGGE
;
A
#
# COMPACT_ATOMS: atom_id res chain seq x y z
N MET A 1 -10.18 -19.76 21.92
CA MET A 1 -9.68 -19.85 23.30
C MET A 1 -8.94 -18.55 23.57
N GLN A 2 -9.35 -17.79 24.58
CA GLN A 2 -8.58 -16.64 25.01
C GLN A 2 -7.34 -17.16 25.76
N VAL A 3 -6.16 -16.86 25.23
CA VAL A 3 -4.88 -17.12 25.92
C VAL A 3 -4.86 -16.26 27.19
N SER A 4 -4.47 -16.83 28.31
CA SER A 4 -4.41 -16.07 29.56
C SER A 4 -3.33 -14.99 29.49
N SER A 5 -3.50 -13.90 30.25
CA SER A 5 -2.51 -12.81 30.29
C SER A 5 -1.10 -13.31 30.72
N ALA A 6 -1.03 -14.33 31.54
CA ALA A 6 0.23 -14.94 31.99
C ALA A 6 0.89 -15.78 30.87
N GLU A 7 0.12 -16.48 30.05
CA GLU A 7 0.64 -17.21 28.88
C GLU A 7 1.14 -16.23 27.80
N CYS A 8 0.43 -15.14 27.56
CA CYS A 8 0.84 -14.09 26.64
C CYS A 8 2.16 -13.41 27.07
N MET A 9 2.35 -13.20 28.38
CA MET A 9 3.60 -12.65 28.92
C MET A 9 4.77 -13.63 28.77
N ARG A 10 4.58 -14.93 29.05
CA ARG A 10 5.61 -15.95 28.86
C ARG A 10 5.98 -16.12 27.39
N GLU A 11 5.02 -16.21 26.49
CA GLU A 11 5.28 -16.29 25.05
C GLU A 11 6.06 -15.08 24.54
N ARG A 12 5.79 -13.89 25.07
CA ARG A 12 6.52 -12.66 24.78
C ARG A 12 7.98 -12.72 25.25
N GLU A 13 8.22 -13.16 26.49
CA GLU A 13 9.58 -13.32 27.03
C GLU A 13 10.37 -14.37 26.25
N ASP A 14 9.73 -15.47 25.86
CA ASP A 14 10.33 -16.53 25.07
C ASP A 14 10.77 -16.04 23.67
N LEU A 15 10.01 -15.14 23.02
CA LEU A 15 10.34 -14.61 21.69
C LEU A 15 11.50 -13.61 21.75
N PHE A 16 11.52 -12.70 22.72
CA PHE A 16 12.69 -11.84 22.92
C PHE A 16 13.94 -12.64 23.26
N SER A 17 13.82 -13.65 24.14
CA SER A 17 14.93 -14.53 24.49
C SER A 17 15.49 -15.27 23.27
N ALA A 18 14.63 -15.71 22.35
CA ALA A 18 15.06 -16.35 21.12
C ALA A 18 15.80 -15.36 20.18
N ALA A 19 15.33 -14.11 20.09
CA ALA A 19 16.00 -13.07 19.33
C ALA A 19 17.36 -12.72 19.92
N GLU A 20 17.43 -12.51 21.24
CA GLU A 20 18.69 -12.23 21.98
C GLU A 20 19.69 -13.37 21.84
N TYR A 21 19.23 -14.61 21.94
CA TYR A 21 20.06 -15.77 21.71
C TYR A 21 20.62 -15.79 20.28
N ALA A 22 19.77 -15.54 19.28
CA ALA A 22 20.18 -15.49 17.88
C ALA A 22 21.22 -14.40 17.63
N LEU A 23 21.00 -13.20 18.17
CA LEU A 23 21.94 -12.10 18.09
C LEU A 23 23.27 -12.45 18.75
N GLY A 24 23.25 -13.02 19.97
CA GLY A 24 24.45 -13.44 20.67
C GLY A 24 25.25 -14.54 19.96
N VAL A 25 24.58 -15.44 19.22
CA VAL A 25 25.26 -16.42 18.34
C VAL A 25 25.86 -15.73 17.12
N ALA A 26 25.13 -14.80 16.49
CA ALA A 26 25.59 -14.03 15.35
C ALA A 26 26.82 -13.17 15.68
N GLU A 27 26.84 -12.51 16.82
CA GLU A 27 27.96 -11.67 17.30
C GLU A 27 29.26 -12.45 17.51
N ARG A 28 29.17 -13.73 17.85
CA ARG A 28 30.36 -14.62 17.95
C ARG A 28 31.08 -14.81 16.63
N LEU A 29 30.41 -14.52 15.50
CA LEU A 29 31.02 -14.53 14.17
C LEU A 29 31.82 -13.26 13.89
N SER A 30 31.88 -12.31 14.84
CA SER A 30 32.57 -11.02 14.72
C SER A 30 32.13 -10.23 13.47
N PRO A 31 30.83 -9.96 13.30
CA PRO A 31 30.32 -9.17 12.19
C PRO A 31 30.54 -7.67 12.43
N GLU A 32 30.44 -6.86 11.36
CA GLU A 32 30.34 -5.40 11.46
C GLU A 32 28.94 -4.96 11.92
N TYR A 33 27.94 -5.79 11.64
CA TYR A 33 26.53 -5.58 12.04
C TYR A 33 25.80 -6.91 12.10
N ALA A 34 24.90 -7.04 13.06
CA ALA A 34 23.97 -8.16 13.14
C ALA A 34 22.60 -7.69 13.64
N GLU A 35 21.54 -8.34 13.17
CA GLU A 35 20.17 -8.14 13.66
C GLU A 35 19.40 -9.45 13.68
N ALA A 36 18.39 -9.51 14.53
CA ALA A 36 17.38 -10.56 14.57
C ALA A 36 15.99 -9.93 14.54
N PHE A 37 15.17 -10.39 13.61
CA PHE A 37 13.77 -10.00 13.45
C PHE A 37 12.90 -11.24 13.60
N ILE A 38 11.93 -11.20 14.52
CA ILE A 38 10.93 -12.27 14.68
C ILE A 38 9.57 -11.69 14.32
N GLU A 39 8.84 -12.43 13.49
CA GLU A 39 7.44 -12.18 13.20
C GLU A 39 6.58 -13.30 13.81
N ASP A 40 5.49 -12.94 14.47
CA ASP A 40 4.39 -13.83 14.85
C ASP A 40 3.07 -13.20 14.38
N SER A 41 2.56 -13.73 13.29
CA SER A 41 1.34 -13.21 12.66
C SER A 41 0.27 -14.29 12.57
N TYR A 42 -1.01 -13.87 12.68
CA TYR A 42 -2.13 -14.74 12.40
C TYR A 42 -3.26 -13.97 11.74
N ALA A 43 -4.02 -14.66 10.90
CA ALA A 43 -5.21 -14.14 10.27
C ALA A 43 -6.29 -15.21 10.10
N ASN A 44 -7.53 -14.80 10.33
CA ASN A 44 -8.74 -15.53 9.95
C ASN A 44 -9.33 -14.87 8.70
N SER A 45 -9.69 -15.64 7.68
CA SER A 45 -10.31 -15.08 6.49
C SER A 45 -11.46 -15.96 5.99
N TYR A 46 -12.39 -15.32 5.32
CA TYR A 46 -13.62 -15.93 4.80
C TYR A 46 -13.90 -15.45 3.39
N ALA A 47 -14.42 -16.33 2.55
CA ALA A 47 -14.90 -16.01 1.22
C ALA A 47 -16.40 -16.32 1.13
N LEU A 48 -17.19 -15.32 0.77
CA LEU A 48 -18.62 -15.45 0.50
C LEU A 48 -18.87 -15.31 -0.99
N GLU A 49 -19.49 -16.30 -1.61
CA GLU A 49 -19.98 -16.24 -2.98
C GLU A 49 -21.50 -16.33 -2.99
N GLN A 50 -22.18 -15.31 -3.47
CA GLN A 50 -23.64 -15.25 -3.54
C GLN A 50 -24.33 -15.59 -2.20
N GLY A 51 -23.73 -15.14 -1.08
CA GLY A 51 -24.24 -15.35 0.28
C GLY A 51 -23.93 -16.73 0.87
N ARG A 52 -23.18 -17.55 0.19
CA ARG A 52 -22.73 -18.85 0.70
C ARG A 52 -21.26 -18.77 1.10
N LEU A 53 -20.94 -19.34 2.25
CA LEU A 53 -19.54 -19.49 2.66
C LEU A 53 -18.86 -20.48 1.71
N ASN A 54 -17.96 -20.00 0.88
CA ASN A 54 -17.23 -20.76 -0.13
C ASN A 54 -15.82 -21.17 0.34
N GLY A 55 -15.30 -20.48 1.35
CA GLY A 55 -14.01 -20.81 1.94
C GLY A 55 -13.79 -20.10 3.26
N SER A 56 -12.98 -20.72 4.11
CA SER A 56 -12.45 -20.13 5.32
C SER A 56 -11.02 -20.61 5.52
N SER A 57 -10.17 -19.75 6.05
CA SER A 57 -8.81 -20.14 6.42
C SER A 57 -8.38 -19.49 7.73
N TYR A 58 -7.53 -20.19 8.45
CA TYR A 58 -6.73 -19.68 9.53
C TYR A 58 -5.26 -19.89 9.17
N VAL A 59 -4.52 -18.81 9.13
CA VAL A 59 -3.08 -18.85 8.88
C VAL A 59 -2.37 -18.30 10.11
N ARG A 60 -1.35 -18.98 10.58
CA ARG A 60 -0.39 -18.47 11.56
C ARG A 60 1.01 -18.65 10.98
N GLU A 61 1.74 -17.58 10.89
CA GLU A 61 3.15 -17.57 10.51
C GLU A 61 3.98 -17.09 11.69
N LYS A 62 5.05 -17.83 11.98
CA LYS A 62 5.97 -17.51 13.05
C LYS A 62 7.38 -17.93 12.68
N GLY A 63 8.32 -17.02 12.78
CA GLY A 63 9.70 -17.34 12.48
C GLY A 63 10.65 -16.19 12.72
N ILE A 64 11.92 -16.46 12.49
CA ILE A 64 13.03 -15.53 12.68
C ILE A 64 13.79 -15.30 11.37
N ARG A 65 14.16 -14.06 11.13
CA ARG A 65 15.18 -13.64 10.16
C ARG A 65 16.38 -13.08 10.91
N ILE A 66 17.57 -13.53 10.53
CA ILE A 66 18.84 -13.05 11.06
C ILE A 66 19.62 -12.48 9.90
N ARG A 67 20.04 -11.22 9.97
CA ARG A 67 20.93 -10.62 8.97
C ARG A 67 22.26 -10.25 9.62
N ILE A 68 23.33 -10.53 8.89
CA ILE A 68 24.71 -10.31 9.34
C ILE A 68 25.48 -9.62 8.23
N ILE A 69 26.21 -8.55 8.55
CA ILE A 69 27.20 -7.96 7.66
C ILE A 69 28.59 -8.37 8.13
N LYS A 70 29.30 -9.09 7.28
CA LYS A 70 30.70 -9.51 7.53
C LYS A 70 31.52 -9.38 6.25
N GLY A 71 32.66 -8.67 6.36
CA GLY A 71 33.50 -8.38 5.19
C GLY A 71 32.74 -7.59 4.11
N LYS A 72 31.89 -6.66 4.52
CA LYS A 72 31.00 -5.87 3.64
C LYS A 72 30.03 -6.72 2.80
N ARG A 73 29.70 -7.90 3.24
CA ARG A 73 28.71 -8.79 2.60
C ARG A 73 27.55 -8.99 3.55
N LEU A 74 26.34 -8.86 3.04
CA LEU A 74 25.11 -9.13 3.75
C LEU A 74 24.73 -10.60 3.61
N TYR A 75 24.57 -11.28 4.74
CA TYR A 75 24.10 -12.65 4.83
C TYR A 75 22.73 -12.65 5.51
N THR A 76 21.78 -13.34 4.89
CA THR A 76 20.41 -13.48 5.41
C THR A 76 20.09 -14.94 5.66
N PHE A 77 19.54 -15.21 6.84
CA PHE A 77 19.10 -16.52 7.28
C PHE A 77 17.68 -16.42 7.81
N SER A 78 16.85 -17.43 7.57
CA SER A 78 15.51 -17.51 8.14
C SER A 78 15.14 -18.92 8.58
N SER A 79 14.29 -19.03 9.59
CA SER A 79 13.78 -20.28 10.10
C SER A 79 12.43 -20.08 10.81
N ASN A 80 11.55 -21.04 10.67
CA ASN A 80 10.33 -21.13 11.49
C ASN A 80 10.54 -21.92 12.80
N ASP A 81 11.72 -22.51 13.01
CA ASP A 81 12.14 -23.16 14.26
C ASP A 81 13.01 -22.18 15.05
N LEU A 82 12.48 -21.70 16.17
CA LEU A 82 13.09 -20.70 17.04
C LEU A 82 13.94 -21.34 18.16
N SER A 83 14.11 -22.67 18.18
CA SER A 83 14.92 -23.34 19.18
C SER A 83 16.41 -22.97 19.07
N GLU A 84 17.11 -22.92 20.19
CA GLU A 84 18.54 -22.64 20.22
C GLU A 84 19.35 -23.57 19.30
N ALA A 85 18.96 -24.86 19.26
CA ALA A 85 19.61 -25.85 18.41
C ALA A 85 19.41 -25.54 16.92
N ALA A 86 18.22 -25.09 16.52
CA ALA A 86 17.93 -24.69 15.14
C ALA A 86 18.69 -23.42 14.75
N ILE A 87 18.71 -22.41 15.63
CA ILE A 87 19.44 -21.16 15.41
C ILE A 87 20.96 -21.42 15.26
N LYS A 88 21.58 -22.23 16.15
CA LYS A 88 22.98 -22.62 16.01
C LYS A 88 23.26 -23.32 14.69
N ARG A 89 22.42 -24.28 14.32
CA ARG A 89 22.55 -25.03 13.07
C ARG A 89 22.39 -24.12 11.85
N LEU A 90 21.45 -23.16 11.90
CA LEU A 90 21.19 -22.20 10.86
C LEU A 90 22.44 -21.34 10.58
N LEU A 91 23.02 -20.75 11.61
CA LEU A 91 24.19 -19.87 11.51
C LEU A 91 25.51 -20.62 11.24
N SER A 92 25.53 -21.95 11.36
CA SER A 92 26.69 -22.79 11.00
C SER A 92 26.73 -23.21 9.53
N ARG A 93 25.64 -22.96 8.76
CA ARG A 93 25.56 -23.33 7.34
C ARG A 93 26.27 -22.30 6.45
N PRO A 94 26.77 -22.74 5.27
CA PRO A 94 27.16 -21.78 4.24
C PRO A 94 25.96 -20.87 3.92
N ALA A 95 26.18 -19.58 4.05
CA ALA A 95 25.11 -18.61 3.83
C ALA A 95 25.04 -18.18 2.37
N ASN A 96 23.84 -17.92 1.89
CA ASN A 96 23.66 -17.08 0.72
C ASN A 96 24.09 -15.67 1.10
N PHE A 97 24.94 -15.05 0.32
CA PHE A 97 25.32 -13.66 0.52
C PHE A 97 24.79 -12.79 -0.61
N LYS A 98 24.46 -11.58 -0.27
CA LYS A 98 23.99 -10.60 -1.19
C LYS A 98 25.03 -9.50 -1.37
N GLY A 99 25.43 -9.33 -2.60
CA GLY A 99 26.25 -8.21 -2.99
C GLY A 99 27.62 -8.12 -2.30
N VAL A 100 28.36 -7.12 -2.69
CA VAL A 100 29.61 -6.70 -2.09
C VAL A 100 29.48 -5.22 -1.70
N ASN A 101 30.23 -4.79 -0.68
CA ASN A 101 30.21 -3.41 -0.19
C ASN A 101 28.85 -2.96 0.40
N THR A 102 28.11 -3.87 1.04
CA THR A 102 26.93 -3.51 1.81
C THR A 102 27.34 -2.88 3.14
N GLU A 103 26.90 -1.68 3.39
CA GLU A 103 27.03 -0.95 4.64
C GLU A 103 25.66 -0.41 5.04
N MET A 104 25.39 -0.32 6.35
CA MET A 104 24.17 0.27 6.88
C MET A 104 24.40 1.71 7.32
N SER A 105 23.41 2.58 7.14
CA SER A 105 23.43 3.90 7.78
C SER A 105 23.35 3.78 9.29
N GLU A 106 24.04 4.67 9.99
CA GLU A 106 23.92 4.78 11.43
C GLU A 106 22.59 5.41 11.82
N GLU A 107 21.80 4.70 12.63
CA GLU A 107 20.49 5.15 13.03
C GLU A 107 20.41 5.38 14.54
N ARG A 108 19.35 6.05 14.97
CA ARG A 108 19.08 6.20 16.39
C ARG A 108 18.68 4.86 16.99
N ILE A 109 19.33 4.46 18.06
CA ILE A 109 18.92 3.30 18.86
C ILE A 109 17.48 3.51 19.35
N ALA A 110 16.61 2.56 19.06
CA ALA A 110 15.22 2.58 19.48
C ALA A 110 14.97 1.45 20.49
N LYS A 111 14.33 1.81 21.62
CA LYS A 111 13.83 0.84 22.61
C LYS A 111 12.37 1.19 22.83
N ASP A 112 11.47 0.37 22.28
CA ASP A 112 10.03 0.66 22.28
C ASP A 112 9.21 -0.63 22.33
N ASP A 113 8.06 -0.54 22.97
CA ASP A 113 7.04 -1.58 23.02
C ASP A 113 5.72 -0.94 22.60
N PHE A 114 5.50 -0.94 21.29
CA PHE A 114 4.33 -0.33 20.69
C PHE A 114 3.22 -1.36 20.49
N LYS A 115 2.05 -1.04 20.99
CA LYS A 115 0.83 -1.75 20.67
C LYS A 115 -0.17 -0.77 20.03
N CYS A 116 -0.58 -1.06 18.80
CA CYS A 116 -1.66 -0.32 18.18
C CYS A 116 -2.95 -0.54 18.95
N SER A 117 -3.69 0.54 19.20
CA SER A 117 -4.96 0.49 19.93
C SER A 117 -5.96 -0.40 19.19
N GLU A 118 -6.41 -1.45 19.85
CA GLU A 118 -7.53 -2.28 19.41
C GLU A 118 -8.83 -1.77 20.06
N LYS A 119 -9.83 -1.49 19.22
CA LYS A 119 -11.21 -1.31 19.69
C LYS A 119 -12.05 -2.44 19.12
N GLY A 120 -12.61 -3.24 20.03
CA GLY A 120 -13.35 -4.45 19.68
C GLY A 120 -12.42 -5.65 19.43
N SER A 121 -13.04 -6.78 19.14
CA SER A 121 -12.35 -8.05 18.83
C SER A 121 -11.71 -8.00 17.43
N ILE A 122 -10.67 -8.80 17.24
CA ILE A 122 -10.18 -9.22 15.92
C ILE A 122 -10.60 -10.66 15.64
N ASP A 123 -11.68 -11.12 16.28
CA ASP A 123 -12.20 -12.48 16.10
C ASP A 123 -12.70 -12.66 14.65
N GLY A 124 -12.31 -13.77 14.07
CA GLY A 124 -12.76 -14.15 12.74
C GLY A 124 -14.28 -14.26 12.59
N LEU A 125 -15.00 -14.65 13.65
CA LEU A 125 -16.47 -14.72 13.62
C LEU A 125 -17.12 -13.35 13.48
N ASP A 126 -16.56 -12.32 14.07
CA ASP A 126 -17.06 -10.96 13.90
C ASP A 126 -16.82 -10.45 12.47
N MET A 127 -15.68 -10.78 11.88
CA MET A 127 -15.46 -10.51 10.46
C MET A 127 -16.48 -11.23 9.57
N LEU A 128 -16.76 -12.50 9.82
CA LEU A 128 -17.78 -13.25 9.05
C LEU A 128 -19.16 -12.59 9.14
N LYS A 129 -19.56 -12.09 10.32
CA LYS A 129 -20.82 -11.36 10.49
C LYS A 129 -20.87 -10.12 9.61
N GLU A 130 -19.79 -9.33 9.60
CA GLU A 130 -19.68 -8.13 8.76
C GLU A 130 -19.79 -8.45 7.27
N LEU A 131 -19.09 -9.50 6.80
CA LEU A 131 -19.21 -9.96 5.40
C LEU A 131 -20.64 -10.37 5.05
N LEU A 132 -21.36 -11.06 5.95
CA LEU A 132 -22.75 -11.44 5.76
C LEU A 132 -23.68 -10.21 5.72
N ILE A 133 -23.41 -9.16 6.49
CA ILE A 133 -24.16 -7.90 6.44
C ILE A 133 -24.00 -7.23 5.07
N MET A 134 -22.77 -7.15 4.56
CA MET A 134 -22.46 -6.61 3.22
C MET A 134 -23.14 -7.42 2.12
N ASP A 135 -23.03 -8.77 2.16
CA ASP A 135 -23.68 -9.65 1.20
C ASP A 135 -25.20 -9.46 1.19
N LYS A 136 -25.80 -9.41 2.37
CA LYS A 136 -27.24 -9.20 2.53
C LYS A 136 -27.70 -7.85 1.97
N ALA A 137 -26.91 -6.79 2.16
CA ALA A 137 -27.20 -5.48 1.59
C ALA A 137 -27.19 -5.50 0.07
N LEU A 138 -26.17 -6.11 -0.54
CA LEU A 138 -26.04 -6.28 -1.98
C LEU A 138 -27.12 -7.21 -2.55
N SER A 139 -27.49 -8.29 -1.88
CA SER A 139 -28.49 -9.28 -2.34
C SER A 139 -29.89 -8.69 -2.50
N ARG A 140 -30.20 -7.63 -1.78
CA ARG A 140 -31.49 -6.90 -1.88
C ARG A 140 -31.57 -6.05 -3.17
N GLN A 141 -30.46 -5.85 -3.85
CA GLN A 141 -30.40 -5.06 -5.08
C GLN A 141 -30.62 -5.93 -6.30
N LYS A 142 -31.77 -5.87 -6.94
CA LYS A 142 -32.14 -6.70 -8.12
C LYS A 142 -31.17 -6.55 -9.30
N TYR A 143 -30.45 -5.45 -9.38
CA TYR A 143 -29.44 -5.18 -10.41
C TYR A 143 -28.08 -5.79 -10.11
N VAL A 144 -27.80 -6.24 -8.89
CA VAL A 144 -26.60 -7.01 -8.55
C VAL A 144 -26.79 -8.45 -9.03
N LYS A 145 -26.01 -8.88 -9.99
CA LYS A 145 -26.12 -10.20 -10.66
C LYS A 145 -25.17 -11.22 -10.06
N PHE A 146 -24.01 -10.77 -9.63
CA PHE A 146 -23.01 -11.60 -8.96
C PHE A 146 -22.29 -10.78 -7.90
N ARG A 147 -21.89 -11.43 -6.82
CA ARG A 147 -21.09 -10.85 -5.77
C ARG A 147 -20.22 -11.91 -5.11
N ASN A 148 -18.96 -11.59 -4.98
CA ASN A 148 -17.97 -12.33 -4.23
C ASN A 148 -17.31 -11.38 -3.25
N ILE A 149 -17.31 -11.70 -1.96
CA ILE A 149 -16.76 -10.89 -0.89
C ILE A 149 -15.78 -11.74 -0.11
N TYR A 150 -14.54 -11.31 -0.08
CA TYR A 150 -13.47 -11.90 0.72
C TYR A 150 -13.08 -10.92 1.81
N GLY A 151 -12.90 -11.41 3.04
CA GLY A 151 -12.43 -10.57 4.14
C GLY A 151 -11.67 -11.35 5.18
N GLY A 152 -10.73 -10.65 5.81
CA GLY A 152 -9.89 -11.21 6.85
C GLY A 152 -9.61 -10.23 7.98
N ALA A 153 -9.38 -10.79 9.16
CA ALA A 153 -8.94 -10.06 10.34
C ALA A 153 -7.78 -10.82 10.99
N GLY A 154 -6.77 -10.10 11.40
CA GLY A 154 -5.58 -10.70 11.98
C GLY A 154 -4.71 -9.69 12.73
N ARG A 155 -3.54 -10.17 13.15
CA ARG A 155 -2.57 -9.37 13.88
C ARG A 155 -1.16 -9.84 13.55
N THR A 156 -0.26 -8.88 13.40
CA THR A 156 1.18 -9.11 13.31
C THR A 156 1.87 -8.55 14.54
N ILE A 157 2.79 -9.31 15.09
CA ILE A 157 3.68 -8.91 16.18
C ILE A 157 5.10 -9.09 15.68
N ASP A 158 5.83 -7.98 15.62
CA ASP A 158 7.23 -7.93 15.25
C ASP A 158 8.11 -7.70 16.46
N TYR A 159 9.22 -8.43 16.53
CA TYR A 159 10.30 -8.22 17.48
C TYR A 159 11.59 -7.96 16.72
N PHE A 160 12.24 -6.86 17.00
CA PHE A 160 13.48 -6.47 16.35
C PHE A 160 14.55 -6.13 17.39
N ILE A 161 15.72 -6.72 17.22
CA ILE A 161 16.91 -6.37 17.98
C ILE A 161 18.14 -6.33 17.07
N ASN A 162 19.13 -5.53 17.39
CA ASN A 162 20.38 -5.46 16.64
C ASN A 162 21.61 -5.23 17.54
N SER A 163 22.79 -5.44 16.96
CA SER A 163 24.08 -5.26 17.62
C SER A 163 24.39 -3.81 18.00
N GLU A 164 23.63 -2.82 17.51
CA GLU A 164 23.73 -1.41 17.89
C GLU A 164 22.95 -1.10 19.19
N GLY A 165 22.10 -2.03 19.66
CA GLY A 165 21.36 -1.91 20.91
C GLY A 165 19.88 -1.51 20.76
N SER A 166 19.33 -1.52 19.57
CA SER A 166 17.88 -1.37 19.37
C SER A 166 17.14 -2.62 19.87
N HIS A 167 15.95 -2.38 20.44
CA HIS A 167 15.11 -3.42 21.02
C HIS A 167 13.65 -2.97 20.91
N ILE A 168 12.92 -3.51 19.92
CA ILE A 168 11.60 -3.03 19.55
C ILE A 168 10.63 -4.19 19.52
N ARG A 169 9.44 -3.97 20.08
CA ARG A 169 8.25 -4.78 19.83
C ARG A 169 7.17 -3.90 19.22
N GLN A 170 6.55 -4.38 18.16
CA GLN A 170 5.46 -3.69 17.50
C GLN A 170 4.30 -4.67 17.29
N GLU A 171 3.10 -4.31 17.73
CA GLU A 171 1.89 -5.13 17.58
C GLU A 171 0.84 -4.34 16.80
N VAL A 172 0.45 -4.86 15.62
CA VAL A 172 -0.45 -4.18 14.69
C VAL A 172 -1.58 -5.13 14.26
N PRO A 173 -2.81 -4.89 14.71
CA PRO A 173 -3.99 -5.59 14.21
C PRO A 173 -4.45 -4.99 12.89
N GLY A 174 -5.04 -5.80 12.02
CA GLY A 174 -5.54 -5.33 10.74
C GLY A 174 -6.76 -6.11 10.26
N THR A 175 -7.58 -5.43 9.48
CA THR A 175 -8.74 -6.01 8.79
C THR A 175 -8.72 -5.58 7.33
N THR A 176 -9.07 -6.51 6.43
CA THR A 176 -9.15 -6.25 5.00
C THR A 176 -10.41 -6.86 4.41
N VAL A 177 -11.00 -6.20 3.42
CA VAL A 177 -12.10 -6.74 2.60
C VAL A 177 -11.85 -6.42 1.13
N PHE A 178 -12.01 -7.43 0.31
CA PHE A 178 -12.09 -7.33 -1.14
C PHE A 178 -13.47 -7.78 -1.60
N ALA A 179 -14.09 -7.02 -2.51
CA ALA A 179 -15.35 -7.41 -3.12
C ALA A 179 -15.28 -7.27 -4.65
N SER A 180 -15.84 -8.26 -5.34
CA SER A 180 -16.12 -8.22 -6.77
C SER A 180 -17.62 -8.27 -6.97
N ILE A 181 -18.19 -7.22 -7.56
CA ILE A 181 -19.63 -7.05 -7.76
C ILE A 181 -19.88 -6.92 -9.26
N ILE A 182 -20.77 -7.74 -9.81
CA ILE A 182 -21.27 -7.58 -11.18
C ILE A 182 -22.67 -7.01 -11.12
N VAL A 183 -22.83 -5.86 -11.76
CA VAL A 183 -24.09 -5.15 -11.88
C VAL A 183 -24.60 -5.25 -13.31
N GLY A 184 -25.91 -5.40 -13.50
CA GLY A 184 -26.48 -5.49 -14.85
C GLY A 184 -27.96 -5.21 -14.92
N ASN A 185 -28.42 -4.75 -16.09
CA ASN A 185 -29.82 -4.48 -16.41
C ASN A 185 -30.46 -5.55 -17.32
N GLY A 186 -29.75 -6.68 -17.56
CA GLY A 186 -30.19 -7.75 -18.46
C GLY A 186 -29.68 -7.63 -19.91
N LYS A 187 -29.16 -6.46 -20.32
CA LYS A 187 -28.53 -6.21 -21.62
C LYS A 187 -27.03 -5.97 -21.51
N GLU A 188 -26.64 -5.21 -20.52
CA GLU A 188 -25.25 -4.87 -20.23
C GLU A 188 -24.89 -5.23 -18.79
N THR A 189 -23.61 -5.51 -18.56
CA THR A 189 -23.05 -5.74 -17.23
C THR A 189 -21.81 -4.90 -17.02
N ARG A 190 -21.54 -4.54 -15.76
CA ARG A 190 -20.29 -3.92 -15.31
C ARG A 190 -19.79 -4.62 -14.05
N GLN A 191 -18.49 -4.81 -13.99
CA GLN A 191 -17.81 -5.30 -12.79
C GLN A 191 -17.24 -4.11 -12.02
N ARG A 192 -17.40 -4.13 -10.70
CA ARG A 192 -16.73 -3.22 -9.78
C ARG A 192 -15.94 -4.04 -8.78
N MET A 193 -14.65 -3.79 -8.71
CA MET A 193 -13.77 -4.32 -7.66
C MET A 193 -13.56 -3.26 -6.60
N LEU A 194 -13.66 -3.65 -5.34
CA LEU A 194 -13.55 -2.77 -4.17
C LEU A 194 -12.56 -3.37 -3.19
N ASN A 195 -11.67 -2.56 -2.67
CA ASN A 195 -10.68 -2.96 -1.69
C ASN A 195 -10.70 -1.99 -0.50
N TYR A 196 -10.89 -2.53 0.68
CA TYR A 196 -10.92 -1.79 1.94
C TYR A 196 -10.03 -2.47 2.96
N GLY A 197 -9.42 -1.69 3.83
CA GLY A 197 -8.60 -2.20 4.91
C GLY A 197 -8.32 -1.11 5.92
N THR A 198 -8.15 -1.52 7.16
CA THR A 198 -7.80 -0.61 8.24
C THR A 198 -6.93 -1.31 9.28
N VAL A 199 -6.06 -0.54 9.90
CA VAL A 199 -5.36 -0.97 11.12
C VAL A 199 -6.22 -0.64 12.33
N GLY A 200 -6.49 -1.66 13.15
CA GLY A 200 -7.37 -1.60 14.31
C GLY A 200 -8.22 -2.86 14.44
N GLY A 201 -9.04 -2.93 15.49
CA GLY A 201 -10.00 -4.01 15.69
C GLY A 201 -11.26 -3.86 14.84
N ILE A 202 -12.19 -4.80 14.99
CA ILE A 202 -13.45 -4.82 14.21
C ILE A 202 -14.27 -3.52 14.35
N ALA A 203 -14.24 -2.86 15.50
CA ALA A 203 -14.96 -1.60 15.71
C ALA A 203 -14.42 -0.44 14.85
N GLU A 204 -13.14 -0.46 14.45
CA GLU A 204 -12.62 0.52 13.49
C GLU A 204 -13.09 0.17 12.07
N PHE A 205 -13.22 -1.11 11.75
CA PHE A 205 -13.73 -1.60 10.49
C PHE A 205 -15.22 -1.29 10.30
N GLU A 206 -16.06 -1.50 11.32
CA GLU A 206 -17.49 -1.19 11.30
C GLU A 206 -17.76 0.29 10.96
N LYS A 207 -16.91 1.20 11.42
CA LYS A 207 -17.02 2.64 11.10
C LYS A 207 -16.90 2.97 9.62
N LEU A 208 -16.33 2.06 8.83
CA LEU A 208 -16.22 2.24 7.38
C LEU A 208 -17.60 2.19 6.70
N GLY A 209 -18.61 1.56 7.30
CA GLY A 209 -19.96 1.48 6.74
C GLY A 209 -19.99 0.81 5.37
N LEU A 210 -19.29 -0.32 5.20
CA LEU A 210 -19.03 -0.92 3.89
C LEU A 210 -20.28 -1.45 3.20
N ALA A 211 -21.31 -1.87 3.95
CA ALA A 211 -22.56 -2.32 3.37
C ALA A 211 -23.26 -1.22 2.54
N GLU A 212 -23.30 0.01 3.08
CA GLU A 212 -23.81 1.20 2.42
C GLU A 212 -22.92 1.62 1.26
N GLN A 213 -21.58 1.61 1.44
CA GLN A 213 -20.64 1.97 0.40
C GLN A 213 -20.72 1.01 -0.79
N PHE A 214 -20.75 -0.31 -0.57
CA PHE A 214 -20.88 -1.31 -1.63
C PHE A 214 -22.18 -1.16 -2.41
N THR A 215 -23.28 -0.88 -1.70
CA THR A 215 -24.58 -0.63 -2.32
C THR A 215 -24.56 0.63 -3.16
N ALA A 216 -23.91 1.69 -2.68
CA ALA A 216 -23.75 2.96 -3.43
C ALA A 216 -22.90 2.74 -4.70
N GLU A 217 -21.77 2.03 -4.60
CA GLU A 217 -20.91 1.73 -5.76
C GLU A 217 -21.63 0.87 -6.80
N ALA A 218 -22.43 -0.12 -6.36
CA ALA A 218 -23.26 -0.91 -7.26
C ALA A 218 -24.33 -0.03 -7.98
N LYS A 219 -24.94 0.91 -7.27
CA LYS A 219 -25.90 1.85 -7.86
C LYS A 219 -25.26 2.82 -8.87
N LYS A 220 -24.05 3.29 -8.60
CA LYS A 220 -23.27 4.11 -9.55
C LYS A 220 -22.98 3.32 -10.83
N SER A 221 -22.55 2.06 -10.72
CA SER A 221 -22.33 1.20 -11.88
C SER A 221 -23.61 0.99 -12.69
N LEU A 222 -24.78 0.80 -12.05
CA LEU A 222 -26.07 0.74 -12.72
C LEU A 222 -26.39 2.05 -13.46
N ASN A 223 -26.18 3.20 -12.84
CA ASN A 223 -26.40 4.51 -13.46
C ASN A 223 -25.57 4.69 -14.74
N VAL A 224 -24.32 4.21 -14.77
CA VAL A 224 -23.50 4.23 -15.99
C VAL A 224 -24.07 3.30 -17.07
N ILE A 225 -24.59 2.11 -16.70
CA ILE A 225 -25.25 1.19 -17.64
C ILE A 225 -26.48 1.84 -18.28
N GLU A 226 -27.34 2.46 -17.46
CA GLU A 226 -28.65 2.94 -17.88
C GLU A 226 -28.59 4.29 -18.61
N LYS A 227 -27.75 5.20 -18.14
CA LYS A 227 -27.70 6.61 -18.61
C LYS A 227 -26.42 6.97 -19.34
N GLY A 228 -25.40 6.10 -19.26
CA GLY A 228 -24.10 6.38 -19.86
C GLY A 228 -24.16 6.40 -21.38
N VAL A 229 -23.46 7.37 -21.96
CA VAL A 229 -23.28 7.51 -23.41
C VAL A 229 -21.86 7.10 -23.80
N SER A 230 -21.73 6.56 -25.01
CA SER A 230 -20.41 6.35 -25.63
C SER A 230 -20.10 7.56 -26.51
N LEU A 231 -18.98 8.21 -26.24
CA LEU A 231 -18.55 9.35 -27.06
C LEU A 231 -17.82 8.86 -28.33
N PRO A 232 -17.96 9.60 -29.47
CA PRO A 232 -17.13 9.37 -30.64
C PRO A 232 -15.63 9.51 -30.32
N LYS A 233 -14.78 8.79 -31.06
CA LYS A 233 -13.32 8.82 -30.82
C LYS A 233 -12.73 10.21 -30.98
N GLU A 234 -13.25 11.00 -31.94
CA GLU A 234 -12.83 12.37 -32.21
C GLU A 234 -13.13 13.30 -31.02
N GLU A 235 -14.31 13.14 -30.42
CA GLU A 235 -14.70 13.91 -29.23
C GLU A 235 -13.83 13.52 -28.01
N LEU A 236 -13.62 12.22 -27.78
CA LEU A 236 -12.71 11.73 -26.74
C LEU A 236 -11.28 12.25 -26.92
N ALA A 237 -10.76 12.20 -28.15
CA ALA A 237 -9.44 12.72 -28.49
C ALA A 237 -9.30 14.24 -28.30
N GLY A 238 -10.41 14.98 -28.31
CA GLY A 238 -10.45 16.43 -28.08
C GLY A 238 -10.46 16.83 -26.60
N ILE A 239 -10.71 15.91 -25.67
CA ILE A 239 -10.76 16.22 -24.24
C ILE A 239 -9.36 16.54 -23.73
N ARG A 240 -9.21 17.73 -23.14
CA ARG A 240 -7.96 18.24 -22.55
C ARG A 240 -8.08 18.57 -21.07
N GLU A 241 -9.30 18.64 -20.55
CA GLU A 241 -9.59 18.97 -19.16
C GLU A 241 -10.19 17.75 -18.48
N VAL A 242 -9.50 17.23 -17.47
CA VAL A 242 -9.92 16.03 -16.74
C VAL A 242 -9.85 16.28 -15.26
N ILE A 243 -10.93 16.07 -14.53
CA ILE A 243 -10.91 15.98 -13.08
C ILE A 243 -10.78 14.51 -12.71
N ILE A 244 -9.73 14.16 -12.00
CA ILE A 244 -9.52 12.82 -11.45
C ILE A 244 -9.95 12.76 -9.98
N SER A 245 -10.55 11.64 -9.61
CA SER A 245 -10.96 11.38 -8.22
C SER A 245 -9.79 11.04 -7.31
N PRO A 246 -10.01 11.04 -5.98
CA PRO A 246 -9.05 10.56 -4.99
C PRO A 246 -8.54 9.12 -5.25
N GLU A 247 -9.37 8.23 -5.79
CA GLU A 247 -8.99 6.85 -6.12
C GLU A 247 -7.95 6.81 -7.25
N ILE A 248 -8.20 7.55 -8.34
CA ILE A 248 -7.29 7.63 -9.49
C ILE A 248 -6.02 8.40 -9.12
N CYS A 249 -6.17 9.48 -8.35
CA CYS A 249 -5.05 10.25 -7.83
C CYS A 249 -4.10 9.35 -6.99
N GLY A 250 -4.68 8.49 -6.14
CA GLY A 250 -3.93 7.58 -5.29
C GLY A 250 -3.14 6.54 -6.05
N ILE A 251 -3.77 5.85 -7.02
CA ILE A 251 -3.06 4.84 -7.81
C ILE A 251 -1.98 5.50 -8.70
N ALA A 252 -2.25 6.68 -9.25
CA ALA A 252 -1.27 7.44 -10.01
C ALA A 252 -0.07 7.85 -9.14
N ALA A 253 -0.31 8.33 -7.91
CA ALA A 253 0.73 8.70 -6.96
C ALA A 253 1.61 7.51 -6.59
N HIS A 254 0.99 6.35 -6.30
CA HIS A 254 1.67 5.12 -5.93
C HIS A 254 2.54 4.59 -7.08
N GLU A 255 1.94 4.42 -8.26
CA GLU A 255 2.57 3.74 -9.37
C GLU A 255 3.59 4.61 -10.12
N SER A 256 3.23 5.87 -10.40
CA SER A 256 4.05 6.73 -11.25
C SER A 256 5.00 7.67 -10.50
N VAL A 257 4.90 7.71 -9.16
CA VAL A 257 5.81 8.51 -8.33
C VAL A 257 6.41 7.70 -7.18
N GLY A 258 5.60 6.97 -6.41
CA GLY A 258 6.09 6.18 -5.29
C GLY A 258 7.14 5.17 -5.71
N HIS A 259 6.80 4.22 -6.56
CA HIS A 259 7.73 3.20 -7.07
C HIS A 259 8.98 3.77 -7.77
N PRO A 260 8.88 4.80 -8.65
CA PRO A 260 10.08 5.39 -9.24
C PRO A 260 11.06 6.00 -8.24
N ASN A 261 10.58 6.41 -7.07
CA ASN A 261 11.41 7.01 -6.02
C ASN A 261 11.88 6.01 -4.94
N GLU A 262 11.71 4.72 -5.15
CA GLU A 262 12.32 3.68 -4.32
C GLU A 262 13.82 3.57 -4.66
N ALA A 263 14.69 3.80 -3.67
CA ALA A 263 16.14 3.91 -3.90
C ALA A 263 16.75 2.62 -4.46
N ASP A 264 16.34 1.45 -4.00
CA ASP A 264 16.82 0.17 -4.50
C ASP A 264 16.53 -0.02 -5.98
N ARG A 265 15.43 0.53 -6.49
CA ARG A 265 15.09 0.53 -7.91
C ARG A 265 16.04 1.40 -8.72
N LEU A 266 16.36 2.61 -8.24
CA LEU A 266 17.29 3.52 -8.89
C LEU A 266 18.73 2.96 -8.95
N PHE A 267 19.10 2.14 -7.95
CA PHE A 267 20.42 1.52 -7.88
C PHE A 267 20.47 0.12 -8.53
N GLY A 268 19.38 -0.30 -9.21
CA GLY A 268 19.35 -1.48 -10.06
C GLY A 268 19.25 -2.81 -9.31
N ARG A 269 18.84 -2.78 -8.04
CA ARG A 269 18.62 -4.01 -7.27
C ARG A 269 17.41 -4.79 -7.79
N GLU A 270 16.37 -4.10 -8.17
CA GLU A 270 15.18 -4.69 -8.73
C GLU A 270 15.27 -4.65 -10.25
N ALA A 271 15.94 -5.66 -10.84
CA ALA A 271 16.14 -5.76 -12.27
C ALA A 271 15.01 -6.52 -12.98
N ALA A 272 14.15 -7.23 -12.23
CA ALA A 272 13.05 -7.99 -12.78
C ALA A 272 11.87 -7.09 -13.15
N GLN A 273 10.85 -7.68 -13.74
CA GLN A 273 9.62 -7.09 -14.27
C GLN A 273 9.18 -5.85 -13.50
N ALA A 274 8.99 -4.74 -14.21
CA ALA A 274 8.64 -3.42 -13.64
C ALA A 274 9.67 -2.87 -12.62
N GLY A 275 10.90 -3.40 -12.62
CA GLY A 275 11.97 -2.99 -11.70
C GLY A 275 12.72 -1.73 -12.12
N THR A 276 12.46 -1.21 -13.32
CA THR A 276 13.09 0.00 -13.83
C THR A 276 12.32 1.26 -13.45
N SER A 277 12.91 2.43 -13.69
CA SER A 277 12.34 3.73 -13.40
C SER A 277 12.70 4.73 -14.49
N TYR A 278 11.81 5.67 -14.77
CA TYR A 278 12.16 6.84 -15.59
C TYR A 278 13.10 7.80 -14.85
N LEU A 279 13.24 7.64 -13.53
CA LEU A 279 14.21 8.37 -12.72
C LEU A 279 15.56 7.61 -12.71
N THR A 280 16.64 8.39 -12.64
CA THR A 280 18.00 7.89 -12.45
C THR A 280 18.70 8.67 -11.34
N LYS A 281 19.91 8.29 -10.95
CA LYS A 281 20.70 9.04 -9.96
C LYS A 281 20.91 10.49 -10.38
N ASP A 282 21.04 10.74 -11.68
CA ASP A 282 21.33 12.05 -12.25
C ASP A 282 20.09 12.94 -12.39
N THR A 283 18.90 12.38 -12.17
CA THR A 283 17.62 13.11 -12.25
C THR A 283 17.11 13.61 -10.91
N LEU A 284 17.87 13.43 -9.83
CA LEU A 284 17.49 13.94 -8.51
C LEU A 284 17.28 15.46 -8.54
N GLY A 285 16.11 15.90 -8.03
CA GLY A 285 15.69 17.31 -8.04
C GLY A 285 15.07 17.78 -9.36
N MET A 286 14.84 16.89 -10.34
CA MET A 286 14.17 17.26 -11.59
C MET A 286 12.70 17.70 -11.37
N ALA A 287 12.17 18.44 -12.34
CA ALA A 287 10.76 18.84 -12.36
C ALA A 287 9.90 17.64 -12.81
N ILE A 288 9.05 17.15 -11.92
CA ILE A 288 8.11 16.04 -12.17
C ILE A 288 6.73 16.58 -12.52
N GLY A 289 6.26 17.59 -11.81
CA GLY A 289 4.90 18.10 -11.93
C GLY A 289 4.82 19.62 -11.89
N SER A 290 3.61 20.14 -11.86
CA SER A 290 3.33 21.55 -11.60
C SER A 290 3.65 21.89 -10.13
N ARG A 291 3.66 23.20 -9.79
CA ARG A 291 3.84 23.66 -8.40
C ARG A 291 2.75 23.20 -7.45
N GLU A 292 1.59 22.79 -7.99
CA GLU A 292 0.48 22.23 -7.22
C GLU A 292 0.74 20.79 -6.75
N VAL A 293 1.81 20.14 -7.19
CA VAL A 293 2.08 18.73 -6.88
C VAL A 293 3.04 18.62 -5.70
N THR A 294 2.50 18.19 -4.55
CA THR A 294 3.29 17.71 -3.40
C THR A 294 2.80 16.30 -3.07
N LEU A 295 3.67 15.32 -3.22
CA LEU A 295 3.39 13.90 -3.00
C LEU A 295 4.18 13.39 -1.81
N VAL A 296 3.48 12.70 -0.94
CA VAL A 296 3.97 12.29 0.38
C VAL A 296 3.80 10.80 0.56
N ASP A 297 4.73 10.15 1.25
CA ASP A 297 4.53 8.83 1.89
C ASP A 297 4.65 8.97 3.39
N LYS A 298 3.60 8.61 4.13
CA LYS A 298 3.52 8.79 5.59
C LYS A 298 3.10 7.50 6.28
N PRO A 299 4.01 6.82 7.01
CA PRO A 299 3.75 5.49 7.56
C PRO A 299 2.84 5.50 8.78
N ASP A 300 2.79 6.56 9.57
CA ASP A 300 2.11 6.64 10.86
C ASP A 300 0.67 7.19 10.81
N ILE A 301 0.00 7.07 9.66
CA ILE A 301 -1.41 7.47 9.54
C ILE A 301 -2.29 6.45 10.27
N LYS A 302 -2.90 6.89 11.37
CA LYS A 302 -3.76 6.03 12.19
C LYS A 302 -4.94 5.47 11.38
N GLY A 303 -5.14 4.17 11.48
CA GLY A 303 -6.20 3.46 10.76
C GLY A 303 -5.92 3.19 9.29
N ALA A 304 -4.84 3.71 8.71
CA ALA A 304 -4.48 3.41 7.33
C ALA A 304 -3.94 1.98 7.19
N ASN A 305 -4.27 1.30 6.10
CA ASN A 305 -3.88 -0.09 5.85
C ASN A 305 -2.36 -0.30 5.75
N GLY A 306 -1.61 0.73 5.32
CA GLY A 306 -0.16 0.72 5.26
C GLY A 306 0.53 1.26 6.52
N PHE A 307 -0.17 1.32 7.67
CA PHE A 307 0.39 1.83 8.92
C PHE A 307 1.57 0.98 9.41
N MET A 308 2.64 1.66 9.82
CA MET A 308 3.74 1.10 10.60
C MET A 308 4.40 2.19 11.45
N LEU A 309 4.88 1.85 12.63
CA LEU A 309 5.63 2.78 13.47
C LEU A 309 7.14 2.63 13.25
N TYR A 310 7.62 1.40 13.16
CA TYR A 310 9.00 1.03 12.83
C TYR A 310 9.01 0.14 11.60
N ASP A 311 10.02 0.31 10.75
CA ASP A 311 10.29 -0.62 9.66
C ASP A 311 11.06 -1.86 10.16
N GLU A 312 11.27 -2.83 9.28
CA GLU A 312 11.90 -4.11 9.62
C GLU A 312 13.44 -4.04 9.80
N GLU A 313 14.02 -2.83 9.72
CA GLU A 313 15.40 -2.53 10.08
C GLU A 313 15.49 -1.72 11.39
N GLY A 314 14.37 -1.64 12.13
CA GLY A 314 14.28 -0.95 13.42
C GLY A 314 14.30 0.57 13.32
N VAL A 315 14.06 1.12 12.14
CA VAL A 315 14.02 2.58 11.92
C VAL A 315 12.59 3.08 12.08
N LYS A 316 12.42 4.11 12.91
CA LYS A 316 11.12 4.76 13.04
C LYS A 316 10.70 5.41 11.74
N GLY A 317 9.52 5.03 11.25
CA GLY A 317 8.95 5.58 10.03
C GLY A 317 8.77 7.09 10.12
N LYS A 318 9.15 7.81 9.06
CA LYS A 318 9.03 9.26 8.94
C LYS A 318 8.14 9.62 7.76
N GLU A 319 7.52 10.78 7.83
CA GLU A 319 6.92 11.39 6.66
C GLU A 319 8.01 11.72 5.63
N LYS A 320 7.80 11.30 4.39
CA LYS A 320 8.69 11.50 3.25
C LYS A 320 7.96 12.37 2.23
N ILE A 321 8.47 13.56 2.00
CA ILE A 321 7.97 14.41 0.91
C ILE A 321 8.71 14.02 -0.35
N ILE A 322 8.13 13.11 -1.12
CA ILE A 322 8.75 12.53 -2.33
C ILE A 322 8.87 13.59 -3.42
N ILE A 323 7.77 14.29 -3.69
CA ILE A 323 7.72 15.43 -4.59
C ILE A 323 7.30 16.66 -3.79
N LYS A 324 8.03 17.74 -3.89
CA LYS A 324 7.72 19.01 -3.22
C LYS A 324 7.54 20.11 -4.26
N ASN A 325 6.33 20.68 -4.31
CA ASN A 325 6.03 21.78 -5.26
C ASN A 325 6.46 21.45 -6.70
N GLY A 326 6.14 20.22 -7.15
CA GLY A 326 6.44 19.73 -8.49
C GLY A 326 7.86 19.25 -8.74
N ARG A 327 8.75 19.31 -7.77
CA ARG A 327 10.14 18.85 -7.92
C ARG A 327 10.41 17.60 -7.09
N GLN A 328 11.13 16.65 -7.65
CA GLN A 328 11.63 15.49 -6.93
C GLN A 328 12.51 15.98 -5.75
N ASN A 329 12.20 15.48 -4.54
CA ASN A 329 12.77 15.98 -3.30
C ASN A 329 13.46 14.89 -2.48
N GLU A 330 12.80 13.76 -2.26
CA GLU A 330 13.31 12.69 -1.40
C GLU A 330 13.06 11.32 -2.02
N LEU A 331 13.98 10.38 -1.82
CA LEU A 331 13.80 8.97 -2.15
C LEU A 331 13.34 8.22 -0.91
N LEU A 332 12.52 7.18 -1.11
CA LEU A 332 12.31 6.15 -0.10
C LEU A 332 13.60 5.34 0.03
N ALA A 333 14.06 5.11 1.25
CA ALA A 333 15.32 4.41 1.48
C ALA A 333 15.27 3.58 2.78
N ASN A 334 15.81 2.38 2.72
CA ASN A 334 16.21 1.57 3.86
C ASN A 334 17.62 1.96 4.32
N ARG A 335 18.19 1.28 5.31
CA ARG A 335 19.51 1.60 5.85
C ARG A 335 20.65 1.43 4.84
N GLU A 336 20.59 0.41 3.98
CA GLU A 336 21.60 0.17 2.94
C GLU A 336 21.64 1.34 1.94
N TYR A 337 20.51 1.70 1.35
CA TYR A 337 20.47 2.77 0.35
C TYR A 337 20.60 4.16 0.97
N ALA A 338 20.20 4.35 2.20
CA ALA A 338 20.46 5.56 2.95
C ALA A 338 21.97 5.81 3.10
N LYS A 339 22.75 4.76 3.39
CA LYS A 339 24.22 4.83 3.44
C LYS A 339 24.82 5.22 2.09
N VAL A 340 24.37 4.59 1.01
CA VAL A 340 24.80 4.91 -0.35
C VAL A 340 24.51 6.38 -0.72
N LEU A 341 23.37 6.91 -0.25
CA LEU A 341 22.96 8.29 -0.46
C LEU A 341 23.62 9.30 0.50
N GLY A 342 24.45 8.84 1.45
CA GLY A 342 25.05 9.69 2.50
C GLY A 342 24.02 10.31 3.44
N ARG A 343 22.92 9.59 3.72
CA ARG A 343 21.78 10.05 4.52
C ARG A 343 21.43 9.02 5.61
N LYS A 344 20.50 9.38 6.48
CA LYS A 344 19.80 8.44 7.37
C LYS A 344 18.64 7.81 6.66
N SER A 345 18.30 6.57 7.03
CA SER A 345 17.08 5.89 6.59
C SER A 345 15.82 6.68 7.00
N ASN A 346 14.80 6.58 6.17
CA ASN A 346 13.50 7.18 6.45
C ASN A 346 12.42 6.14 6.81
N GLY A 347 12.87 4.90 7.15
CA GLY A 347 11.98 3.86 7.61
C GLY A 347 11.11 3.31 6.49
N SER A 348 11.74 2.72 5.47
CA SER A 348 11.05 2.18 4.30
C SER A 348 11.35 0.70 4.04
N ALA A 349 12.00 0.00 4.96
CA ALA A 349 12.33 -1.42 4.83
C ALA A 349 11.12 -2.29 5.21
N ARG A 350 10.51 -3.02 4.26
CA ARG A 350 9.36 -3.89 4.50
C ARG A 350 9.46 -5.17 3.69
N SER A 351 9.06 -6.28 4.28
CA SER A 351 8.84 -7.56 3.61
C SER A 351 7.41 -8.04 3.83
N ASP A 352 7.01 -9.12 3.20
CA ASP A 352 5.72 -9.77 3.42
C ASP A 352 5.79 -10.92 4.42
N SER A 353 7.01 -11.33 4.82
CA SER A 353 7.25 -12.43 5.78
C SER A 353 8.67 -12.34 6.34
N PHE A 354 8.85 -12.87 7.55
CA PHE A 354 10.18 -13.07 8.14
C PHE A 354 11.15 -13.85 7.24
N SER A 355 10.65 -14.68 6.33
CA SER A 355 11.47 -15.50 5.44
C SER A 355 12.10 -14.72 4.28
N ASN A 356 11.57 -13.52 4.00
CA ASN A 356 12.00 -12.69 2.89
C ASN A 356 12.86 -11.51 3.37
N GLU A 357 13.71 -11.02 2.47
CA GLU A 357 14.51 -9.84 2.74
C GLU A 357 13.67 -8.56 2.62
N PRO A 358 13.76 -7.61 3.55
CA PRO A 358 13.04 -6.36 3.45
C PRO A 358 13.54 -5.54 2.25
N LEU A 359 12.59 -5.08 1.45
CA LEU A 359 12.82 -4.20 0.29
C LEU A 359 12.45 -2.76 0.65
N VAL A 360 12.90 -1.81 -0.14
CA VAL A 360 12.41 -0.44 -0.04
C VAL A 360 10.96 -0.38 -0.53
N ARG A 361 10.03 0.01 0.34
CA ARG A 361 8.59 -0.01 0.06
C ARG A 361 7.90 1.26 0.54
N MET A 362 6.84 1.62 -0.16
CA MET A 362 5.87 2.61 0.29
C MET A 362 5.05 2.11 1.48
N SER A 363 4.41 3.05 2.16
CA SER A 363 3.43 2.83 3.23
C SER A 363 2.07 3.44 2.88
N ASN A 364 1.89 4.73 3.07
CA ASN A 364 0.66 5.45 2.74
C ASN A 364 1.02 6.63 1.85
N THR A 365 0.85 6.46 0.52
CA THR A 365 1.29 7.42 -0.49
C THR A 365 0.12 8.24 -1.02
N TYR A 366 0.24 9.56 -1.04
CA TYR A 366 -0.85 10.42 -1.47
C TYR A 366 -0.38 11.78 -2.03
N LEU A 367 -1.24 12.38 -2.87
CA LEU A 367 -1.15 13.79 -3.23
C LEU A 367 -1.74 14.61 -2.08
N GLU A 368 -1.03 15.63 -1.60
CA GLU A 368 -1.54 16.52 -0.56
C GLU A 368 -2.82 17.25 -0.99
N PRO A 369 -3.79 17.43 -0.08
CA PRO A 369 -4.99 18.22 -0.36
C PRO A 369 -4.65 19.67 -0.73
N GLY A 370 -5.53 20.28 -1.51
CA GLY A 370 -5.47 21.68 -1.90
C GLY A 370 -6.43 22.55 -1.08
N ARG A 371 -7.01 23.56 -1.74
CA ARG A 371 -7.86 24.57 -1.08
C ARG A 371 -9.26 24.70 -1.68
N TYR A 372 -9.53 24.06 -2.81
CA TYR A 372 -10.75 24.22 -3.57
C TYR A 372 -11.83 23.21 -3.16
N SER A 373 -13.06 23.46 -3.51
CA SER A 373 -14.15 22.49 -3.50
C SER A 373 -14.18 21.73 -4.85
N LEU A 374 -14.95 20.63 -4.95
CA LEU A 374 -15.17 19.96 -6.22
C LEU A 374 -15.93 20.85 -7.21
N ASP A 375 -16.89 21.62 -6.72
CA ASP A 375 -17.65 22.58 -7.54
C ASP A 375 -16.75 23.66 -8.14
N ASP A 376 -15.73 24.13 -7.40
CA ASP A 376 -14.73 25.07 -7.93
C ASP A 376 -13.93 24.45 -9.09
N LEU A 377 -13.56 23.16 -8.96
CA LEU A 377 -12.86 22.47 -10.03
C LEU A 377 -13.74 22.29 -11.27
N GLU A 378 -15.01 21.91 -11.08
CA GLU A 378 -15.95 21.75 -12.18
C GLU A 378 -16.21 23.08 -12.91
N ALA A 379 -16.40 24.16 -12.15
CA ALA A 379 -16.62 25.51 -12.72
C ALA A 379 -15.50 25.96 -13.66
N GLU A 380 -14.26 25.50 -13.45
CA GLU A 380 -13.10 25.80 -14.28
C GLU A 380 -13.03 24.99 -15.58
N VAL A 381 -13.89 23.98 -15.76
CA VAL A 381 -13.90 23.08 -16.92
C VAL A 381 -14.96 23.52 -17.94
N LYS A 382 -14.53 23.87 -19.14
CA LYS A 382 -15.46 24.21 -20.24
C LYS A 382 -16.02 22.99 -20.97
N ASN A 383 -15.12 22.06 -21.33
CA ASN A 383 -15.46 20.79 -21.96
C ASN A 383 -14.45 19.73 -21.51
N GLY A 384 -14.88 18.83 -20.65
CA GLY A 384 -14.00 17.86 -20.04
C GLY A 384 -14.71 16.65 -19.48
N VAL A 385 -14.00 15.89 -18.69
CA VAL A 385 -14.50 14.68 -18.02
C VAL A 385 -14.09 14.68 -16.56
N ARG A 386 -15.02 14.32 -15.67
CA ARG A 386 -14.72 13.92 -14.30
C ARG A 386 -14.70 12.40 -14.24
N MET A 387 -13.54 11.83 -13.92
CA MET A 387 -13.30 10.40 -13.79
C MET A 387 -13.31 10.02 -12.30
N GLU A 388 -14.29 9.20 -11.88
CA GLU A 388 -14.55 8.85 -10.48
C GLU A 388 -13.88 7.55 -10.05
N SER A 389 -13.83 6.56 -10.94
CA SER A 389 -13.25 5.26 -10.65
C SER A 389 -12.78 4.57 -11.93
N PHE A 390 -11.98 3.51 -11.76
CA PHE A 390 -11.46 2.74 -12.89
C PHE A 390 -11.91 1.26 -12.84
N THR A 391 -11.98 0.60 -13.99
CA THR A 391 -12.10 -0.85 -14.11
C THR A 391 -10.74 -1.52 -14.15
N GLU A 392 -9.80 -0.89 -14.85
CA GLU A 392 -8.42 -1.34 -14.96
C GLU A 392 -7.48 -0.14 -15.09
N TRP A 393 -6.25 -0.37 -14.73
CA TRP A 393 -5.15 0.54 -14.96
C TRP A 393 -3.92 -0.25 -15.44
N ASN A 394 -3.10 0.38 -16.25
CA ASN A 394 -1.86 -0.17 -16.75
C ASN A 394 -0.76 0.89 -16.67
N ILE A 395 0.44 0.46 -16.40
CA ILE A 395 1.64 1.29 -16.41
C ILE A 395 2.79 0.50 -17.05
N ASP A 396 3.65 1.18 -17.79
CA ASP A 396 4.82 0.55 -18.38
C ASP A 396 5.91 0.23 -17.34
N ASP A 397 6.86 -0.62 -17.69
CA ASP A 397 7.92 -1.09 -16.78
C ASP A 397 8.77 0.06 -16.24
N THR A 398 9.00 1.11 -17.02
CA THR A 398 9.74 2.30 -16.60
C THR A 398 8.92 3.29 -15.79
N ARG A 399 7.62 3.05 -15.65
CA ARG A 399 6.67 3.96 -14.96
C ARG A 399 6.53 5.33 -15.64
N SER A 400 6.82 5.38 -16.94
CA SER A 400 6.82 6.61 -17.73
C SER A 400 5.50 6.90 -18.44
N PHE A 401 4.62 5.91 -18.58
CA PHE A 401 3.32 6.01 -19.26
C PHE A 401 2.26 5.22 -18.51
N SER A 402 1.07 5.79 -18.35
CA SER A 402 -0.06 5.16 -17.67
C SER A 402 -1.34 5.25 -18.49
N ARG A 403 -2.20 4.24 -18.33
CA ARG A 403 -3.54 4.14 -18.91
C ARG A 403 -4.54 3.74 -17.85
N TYR A 404 -5.63 4.51 -17.73
CA TYR A 404 -6.73 4.27 -16.79
C TYR A 404 -8.03 4.17 -17.57
N GLN A 405 -8.72 3.04 -17.50
CA GLN A 405 -10.05 2.87 -18.09
C GLN A 405 -11.13 3.16 -17.06
N ALA A 406 -12.00 4.13 -17.33
CA ALA A 406 -13.02 4.51 -16.38
C ALA A 406 -14.08 3.41 -16.17
N ASN A 407 -14.36 3.12 -14.89
CA ASN A 407 -15.60 2.45 -14.51
C ASN A 407 -16.74 3.45 -14.40
N GLU A 408 -16.49 4.60 -13.82
CA GLU A 408 -17.44 5.71 -13.67
C GLU A 408 -16.77 7.02 -14.10
N ALA A 409 -17.35 7.71 -15.05
CA ALA A 409 -16.94 9.04 -15.48
C ALA A 409 -18.14 9.86 -15.92
N TYR A 410 -18.03 11.19 -15.87
CA TYR A 410 -19.08 12.15 -16.23
C TYR A 410 -18.53 13.20 -17.19
N ILE A 411 -19.32 13.54 -18.23
CA ILE A 411 -19.03 14.69 -19.07
C ILE A 411 -19.22 15.97 -18.24
N ILE A 412 -18.29 16.90 -18.36
CA ILE A 412 -18.46 18.27 -17.85
C ILE A 412 -18.61 19.21 -19.03
N LYS A 413 -19.68 20.00 -19.00
CA LYS A 413 -19.91 21.08 -19.97
C LYS A 413 -20.23 22.37 -19.24
N ASN A 414 -19.47 23.43 -19.55
CA ASN A 414 -19.65 24.77 -18.99
C ASN A 414 -19.75 24.78 -17.47
N GLY A 415 -18.84 24.08 -16.81
CA GLY A 415 -18.72 24.09 -15.35
C GLY A 415 -19.68 23.14 -14.61
N SER A 416 -20.37 22.24 -15.29
CA SER A 416 -21.30 21.32 -14.65
C SER A 416 -21.18 19.89 -15.19
N ALA A 417 -21.17 18.93 -14.26
CA ALA A 417 -21.27 17.52 -14.63
C ALA A 417 -22.67 17.21 -15.19
N ASP A 418 -22.72 16.61 -16.39
CA ASP A 418 -23.96 16.28 -17.10
C ASP A 418 -24.27 14.77 -16.92
N ARG A 419 -23.88 13.94 -17.86
CA ARG A 419 -24.24 12.52 -17.93
C ARG A 419 -23.02 11.62 -17.88
N PRO A 420 -23.21 10.34 -17.46
CA PRO A 420 -22.13 9.37 -17.43
C PRO A 420 -21.58 9.05 -18.83
N VAL A 421 -20.29 8.73 -18.89
CA VAL A 421 -19.57 8.26 -20.09
C VAL A 421 -19.14 6.81 -19.88
N LYS A 422 -19.40 5.95 -20.89
CA LYS A 422 -19.11 4.51 -20.79
C LYS A 422 -17.67 4.13 -21.18
N ASN A 423 -17.05 4.87 -22.08
CA ASN A 423 -15.82 4.46 -22.77
C ASN A 423 -14.66 5.45 -22.61
N PHE A 424 -14.64 6.22 -21.52
CA PHE A 424 -13.54 7.16 -21.28
C PHE A 424 -12.27 6.42 -20.85
N ILE A 425 -11.17 6.77 -21.47
CA ILE A 425 -9.83 6.29 -21.14
C ILE A 425 -8.92 7.49 -21.00
N LEU A 426 -8.21 7.55 -19.88
CA LEU A 426 -7.16 8.54 -19.62
C LEU A 426 -5.80 7.88 -19.87
N GLU A 427 -5.10 8.35 -20.89
CA GLU A 427 -3.73 7.94 -21.22
C GLU A 427 -2.81 9.14 -21.14
N SER A 428 -1.67 8.97 -20.48
CA SER A 428 -0.70 10.07 -20.35
C SER A 428 0.70 9.56 -20.02
N LYS A 429 1.71 10.31 -20.48
CA LYS A 429 3.06 10.20 -19.91
C LYS A 429 3.05 10.73 -18.49
N THR A 430 3.79 10.10 -17.61
CA THR A 430 3.88 10.45 -16.19
C THR A 430 4.19 11.94 -15.96
N LEU A 431 5.18 12.48 -16.67
CA LEU A 431 5.55 13.89 -16.51
C LEU A 431 4.46 14.83 -17.01
N ASP A 432 3.78 14.50 -18.12
CA ASP A 432 2.70 15.31 -18.66
C ASP A 432 1.49 15.29 -17.73
N PHE A 433 1.18 14.12 -17.14
CA PHE A 433 0.10 13.97 -16.16
C PHE A 433 0.31 14.89 -14.95
N TRP A 434 1.47 14.80 -14.30
CA TRP A 434 1.73 15.61 -13.09
C TRP A 434 1.93 17.11 -13.42
N LYS A 435 2.48 17.45 -14.58
CA LYS A 435 2.57 18.83 -15.04
C LYS A 435 1.20 19.43 -15.37
N ALA A 436 0.23 18.61 -15.75
CA ALA A 436 -1.13 19.08 -16.06
C ALA A 436 -1.95 19.46 -14.83
N VAL A 437 -1.57 19.07 -13.61
CA VAL A 437 -2.30 19.40 -12.38
C VAL A 437 -2.34 20.92 -12.18
N ARG A 438 -3.56 21.49 -12.04
CA ARG A 438 -3.79 22.93 -11.85
C ARG A 438 -4.46 23.27 -10.53
N MET A 439 -5.40 22.43 -10.08
CA MET A 439 -6.17 22.66 -8.87
C MET A 439 -6.38 21.36 -8.12
N ARG A 440 -6.55 21.45 -6.81
CA ARG A 440 -6.80 20.30 -5.93
C ARG A 440 -7.85 20.67 -4.90
N THR A 441 -8.72 19.72 -4.57
CA THR A 441 -9.72 19.94 -3.53
C THR A 441 -9.10 19.87 -2.12
N LYS A 442 -9.79 20.51 -1.15
CA LYS A 442 -9.51 20.32 0.28
C LYS A 442 -9.94 18.93 0.78
N ASP A 443 -10.96 18.34 0.16
CA ASP A 443 -11.46 17.03 0.50
C ASP A 443 -10.47 15.96 0.02
N PHE A 444 -10.18 15.01 0.91
CA PHE A 444 -9.12 14.03 0.76
C PHE A 444 -9.64 12.66 1.17
N ARG A 445 -9.27 11.62 0.40
CA ARG A 445 -9.61 10.24 0.74
C ARG A 445 -8.42 9.31 0.53
N LEU A 446 -8.37 8.30 1.40
CA LEU A 446 -7.40 7.21 1.33
C LEU A 446 -8.11 5.89 0.99
N TYR A 447 -7.46 5.06 0.20
CA TYR A 447 -7.93 3.75 -0.25
C TYR A 447 -6.89 2.69 0.12
N ALA A 448 -7.35 1.60 0.71
CA ALA A 448 -6.50 0.45 0.98
C ALA A 448 -6.08 -0.24 -0.30
N GLY A 449 -4.88 -0.75 -0.32
CA GLY A 449 -4.32 -1.53 -1.42
C GLY A 449 -3.32 -2.56 -0.95
N SER A 450 -2.87 -3.37 -1.88
CA SER A 450 -1.72 -4.27 -1.72
C SER A 450 -0.71 -3.95 -2.81
N CYS A 451 0.55 -3.84 -2.44
CA CYS A 451 1.64 -3.52 -3.35
C CYS A 451 2.56 -4.73 -3.50
N GLY A 452 2.75 -5.19 -4.73
CA GLY A 452 3.68 -6.28 -5.08
C GLY A 452 5.02 -5.75 -5.56
N LYS A 453 6.13 -6.34 -5.08
CA LYS A 453 7.50 -6.02 -5.50
C LYS A 453 8.44 -7.20 -5.25
N GLY A 454 9.52 -7.27 -6.00
CA GLY A 454 10.56 -8.28 -5.85
C GLY A 454 10.29 -9.55 -6.64
N GLU A 455 11.30 -10.42 -6.68
CA GLU A 455 11.22 -11.74 -7.31
C GLU A 455 11.94 -12.78 -6.42
N PRO A 456 11.20 -13.69 -5.77
CA PRO A 456 9.74 -13.85 -5.83
C PRO A 456 8.98 -12.61 -5.33
N MET A 457 7.74 -12.44 -5.82
CA MET A 457 6.92 -11.26 -5.49
C MET A 457 6.53 -11.27 -4.01
N GLN A 458 6.77 -10.14 -3.35
CA GLN A 458 6.37 -9.86 -1.98
C GLN A 458 5.20 -8.87 -1.97
N GLY A 459 4.10 -9.24 -1.34
CA GLY A 459 2.89 -8.42 -1.22
C GLY A 459 2.81 -7.72 0.14
N VAL A 460 2.76 -6.38 0.19
CA VAL A 460 2.57 -5.65 1.45
C VAL A 460 1.33 -4.77 1.41
N ASN A 461 0.67 -4.63 2.55
CA ASN A 461 -0.44 -3.71 2.69
C ASN A 461 0.04 -2.25 2.57
N VAL A 462 -0.69 -1.46 1.78
CA VAL A 462 -0.43 -0.05 1.58
C VAL A 462 -1.74 0.75 1.61
N THR A 463 -1.61 2.05 1.68
CA THR A 463 -2.72 2.97 1.43
C THR A 463 -2.29 3.98 0.39
N MET A 464 -3.21 4.35 -0.49
CA MET A 464 -2.97 5.36 -1.51
C MET A 464 -4.17 6.29 -1.60
N GLY A 465 -3.96 7.53 -2.03
CA GLY A 465 -5.07 8.47 -2.12
C GLY A 465 -4.69 9.87 -2.53
N GLY A 466 -5.60 10.79 -2.27
CA GLY A 466 -5.43 12.20 -2.59
C GLY A 466 -6.75 12.98 -2.55
N PRO A 467 -6.74 14.20 -3.03
CA PRO A 467 -7.92 15.01 -3.35
C PRO A 467 -8.45 14.70 -4.75
N TYR A 468 -9.58 15.28 -5.13
CA TYR A 468 -9.85 15.51 -6.55
C TYR A 468 -8.81 16.49 -7.10
N ALA A 469 -8.37 16.23 -8.33
CA ALA A 469 -7.41 17.10 -9.01
C ALA A 469 -7.87 17.42 -10.44
N LEU A 470 -7.82 18.70 -10.80
CA LEU A 470 -8.06 19.16 -12.17
C LEU A 470 -6.74 19.14 -12.96
N LEU A 471 -6.74 18.38 -14.03
CA LEU A 471 -5.66 18.30 -15.01
C LEU A 471 -6.07 19.07 -16.27
N LYS A 472 -5.18 19.95 -16.78
CA LYS A 472 -5.35 20.63 -18.07
C LYS A 472 -4.15 20.31 -18.95
N PHE A 473 -4.38 19.48 -19.97
CA PHE A 473 -3.36 19.04 -20.92
C PHE A 473 -3.21 20.03 -22.09
N GLY A 474 -1.96 20.28 -22.53
CA GLY A 474 -1.69 21.10 -23.72
C GLY A 474 -1.80 22.62 -23.52
N GLY A 475 -1.83 23.11 -22.29
CA GLY A 475 -1.63 24.55 -21.96
C GLY A 475 -0.16 24.81 -21.60
N GLU A 476 0.44 25.87 -22.15
CA GLU A 476 1.72 26.40 -21.69
C GLU A 476 1.65 26.88 -20.22
#